data_2ae5cad158e1dc6ab335a461397d0ac0
#
_entry.id   2ae5cad158e1dc6ab335a461397d0ac0
#
_cell.length_a   1.000
_cell.length_b   1.000
_cell.length_c   1.000
_cell.angle_alpha   90.00
_cell.angle_beta   90.00
_cell.angle_gamma   90.00
#
_symmetry.space_group_name_H-M   'P 1'
#
loop_
_entity.id
_entity.type
_entity.pdbx_description
1 polymer ?
#
loop_
_entity_poly.entity_id
_entity_poly.type
_entity_poly.pdbx_seq_one_letter_code
_entity_poly.pdbx_strand_id
1 'polypeptide(L)'
;MKTIVIGVGNLVRRDDGAGVHVVNRLKARAPWIESTAVALGSLEILEAMKGYERVIIVDAVKSGAQPGEIMKVDVKATNNHPSIYSSHGIDVITTLKLGEKIFSEEMPKEQIIIGIEADDVLEYGTNCTSRVERAIDIVVNEIVSMSVSGGISYF
;
A
#
# COMPACT_ATOMS: atom_id res chain seq x y z
N MET A 1 -0.61 10.08 -16.04
CA MET A 1 0.44 9.22 -15.45
C MET A 1 -0.13 7.84 -15.18
N LYS A 2 0.48 6.83 -15.77
CA LYS A 2 0.02 5.45 -15.62
C LYS A 2 0.34 4.95 -14.21
N THR A 3 -0.70 4.76 -13.40
CA THR A 3 -0.58 4.45 -11.97
C THR A 3 -1.19 3.09 -11.65
N ILE A 4 -0.55 2.33 -10.78
CA ILE A 4 -1.12 1.12 -10.18
C ILE A 4 -1.18 1.25 -8.66
N VAL A 5 -2.27 0.78 -8.07
CA VAL A 5 -2.41 0.61 -6.62
C VAL A 5 -2.24 -0.86 -6.28
N ILE A 6 -1.33 -1.16 -5.38
CA ILE A 6 -1.05 -2.53 -4.93
C ILE A 6 -1.40 -2.63 -3.45
N GLY A 7 -2.41 -3.43 -3.12
CA GLY A 7 -2.73 -3.77 -1.75
C GLY A 7 -2.02 -5.06 -1.34
N VAL A 8 -1.23 -4.99 -0.28
CA VAL A 8 -0.46 -6.12 0.22
C VAL A 8 -1.09 -6.64 1.51
N GLY A 9 -1.18 -7.95 1.65
CA GLY A 9 -1.60 -8.55 2.92
C GLY A 9 -2.41 -9.82 2.78
N ASN A 10 -2.81 -10.34 3.93
CA ASN A 10 -3.62 -11.55 4.05
C ASN A 10 -5.02 -11.21 4.56
N LEU A 11 -6.01 -11.36 3.69
CA LEU A 11 -7.41 -10.99 3.95
C LEU A 11 -8.02 -11.73 5.15
N VAL A 12 -7.54 -12.92 5.47
CA VAL A 12 -8.09 -13.74 6.56
C VAL A 12 -7.42 -13.48 7.92
N ARG A 13 -6.51 -12.54 8.02
CA ARG A 13 -5.81 -12.18 9.25
C ARG A 13 -6.16 -10.77 9.73
N ARG A 14 -7.43 -10.44 9.74
CA ARG A 14 -7.97 -9.16 10.23
C ARG A 14 -7.25 -7.95 9.63
N ASP A 15 -6.56 -7.14 10.45
CA ASP A 15 -5.94 -5.90 10.02
C ASP A 15 -4.78 -6.10 9.01
N ASP A 16 -4.20 -7.29 8.97
CA ASP A 16 -3.22 -7.65 7.94
C ASP A 16 -3.80 -7.59 6.52
N GLY A 17 -5.11 -7.70 6.40
CA GLY A 17 -5.85 -7.56 5.15
C GLY A 17 -6.18 -6.12 4.74
N ALA A 18 -5.76 -5.10 5.47
CA ALA A 18 -6.14 -3.71 5.23
C ALA A 18 -5.85 -3.25 3.79
N GLY A 19 -4.67 -3.54 3.25
CA GLY A 19 -4.31 -3.20 1.87
C GLY A 19 -5.20 -3.89 0.84
N VAL A 20 -5.56 -5.13 1.08
CA VAL A 20 -6.47 -5.90 0.21
C VAL A 20 -7.88 -5.29 0.23
N HIS A 21 -8.36 -4.88 1.40
CA HIS A 21 -9.66 -4.20 1.53
C HIS A 21 -9.68 -2.88 0.77
N VAL A 22 -8.60 -2.11 0.81
CA VAL A 22 -8.48 -0.87 0.02
C VAL A 22 -8.65 -1.18 -1.47
N VAL A 23 -7.93 -2.18 -1.98
CA VAL A 23 -8.04 -2.58 -3.40
C VAL A 23 -9.45 -3.05 -3.75
N ASN A 24 -10.07 -3.86 -2.91
CA ASN A 24 -11.42 -4.34 -3.15
C ASN A 24 -12.43 -3.19 -3.22
N ARG A 25 -12.31 -2.20 -2.34
CA ARG A 25 -13.17 -1.00 -2.35
C ARG A 25 -12.90 -0.11 -3.56
N LEU A 26 -11.64 0.03 -3.97
CA LEU A 26 -11.28 0.75 -5.20
C LEU A 26 -11.92 0.10 -6.43
N LYS A 27 -11.82 -1.22 -6.56
CA LYS A 27 -12.43 -1.94 -7.69
C LYS A 27 -13.94 -1.75 -7.78
N ALA A 28 -14.62 -1.69 -6.65
CA ALA A 28 -16.06 -1.46 -6.61
C ALA A 28 -16.45 0.00 -6.88
N ARG A 29 -15.69 0.95 -6.34
CA ARG A 29 -16.06 2.37 -6.30
C ARG A 29 -15.42 3.20 -7.41
N ALA A 30 -14.22 2.83 -7.82
CA ALA A 30 -13.42 3.57 -8.80
C ALA A 30 -12.73 2.60 -9.77
N PRO A 31 -13.50 1.86 -10.59
CA PRO A 31 -12.94 0.81 -11.45
C PRO A 31 -11.98 1.33 -12.54
N TRP A 32 -11.93 2.65 -12.77
CA TRP A 32 -10.95 3.28 -13.65
C TRP A 32 -9.54 3.33 -13.06
N ILE A 33 -9.39 3.10 -11.75
CA ILE A 33 -8.08 3.03 -11.08
C ILE A 33 -7.56 1.60 -11.18
N GLU A 34 -6.44 1.40 -11.86
CA GLU A 34 -5.81 0.09 -11.92
C GLU A 34 -5.32 -0.31 -10.53
N SER A 35 -5.78 -1.44 -10.04
CA SER A 35 -5.44 -1.93 -8.70
C SER A 35 -5.41 -3.44 -8.64
N THR A 36 -4.50 -3.96 -7.82
CA THR A 36 -4.35 -5.41 -7.60
C THR A 36 -3.97 -5.70 -6.16
N ALA A 37 -4.36 -6.87 -5.67
CA ALA A 37 -3.97 -7.36 -4.35
C ALA A 37 -2.89 -8.42 -4.50
N VAL A 38 -1.89 -8.37 -3.61
CA VAL A 38 -0.78 -9.31 -3.55
C VAL A 38 -0.71 -9.89 -2.15
N ALA A 39 -0.79 -11.22 -2.05
CA ALA A 39 -0.80 -11.91 -0.76
C ALA A 39 0.60 -12.26 -0.25
N LEU A 40 1.53 -12.54 -1.13
CA LEU A 40 2.82 -13.14 -0.81
C LEU A 40 3.95 -12.57 -1.67
N GLY A 41 5.05 -12.25 -1.01
CA GLY A 41 6.35 -12.16 -1.64
C GLY A 41 6.69 -10.85 -2.34
N SER A 42 7.96 -10.48 -2.18
CA SER A 42 8.55 -9.27 -2.77
C SER A 42 8.53 -9.32 -4.31
N LEU A 43 8.71 -10.50 -4.90
CA LEU A 43 8.76 -10.64 -6.36
C LEU A 43 7.41 -10.37 -7.02
N GLU A 44 6.30 -10.81 -6.40
CA GLU A 44 4.96 -10.51 -6.92
C GLU A 44 4.66 -9.01 -6.91
N ILE A 45 5.09 -8.31 -5.86
CA ILE A 45 4.94 -6.85 -5.76
C ILE A 45 5.71 -6.19 -6.92
N LEU A 46 6.94 -6.58 -7.15
CA LEU A 46 7.78 -6.03 -8.21
C LEU A 46 7.22 -6.31 -9.60
N GLU A 47 6.77 -7.54 -9.84
CA GLU A 47 6.15 -7.89 -11.12
C GLU A 47 4.87 -7.10 -11.39
N ALA A 48 4.06 -6.84 -10.37
CA ALA A 48 2.81 -6.10 -10.51
C ALA A 48 3.02 -4.64 -10.91
N MET A 49 4.14 -4.03 -10.55
CA MET A 49 4.38 -2.60 -10.79
C MET A 49 5.18 -2.30 -12.04
N LYS A 50 5.74 -3.30 -12.71
CA LYS A 50 6.56 -3.08 -13.91
C LYS A 50 5.75 -2.42 -15.02
N GLY A 51 6.35 -1.42 -15.67
CA GLY A 51 5.74 -0.68 -16.77
C GLY A 51 4.76 0.42 -16.36
N TYR A 52 4.54 0.64 -15.08
CA TYR A 52 3.79 1.79 -14.58
C TYR A 52 4.73 2.95 -14.26
N GLU A 53 4.22 4.17 -14.36
CA GLU A 53 4.97 5.38 -14.03
C GLU A 53 4.93 5.71 -12.53
N ARG A 54 3.83 5.33 -11.87
CA ARG A 54 3.61 5.50 -10.43
C ARG A 54 3.09 4.20 -9.83
N VAL A 55 3.57 3.86 -8.64
CA VAL A 55 2.98 2.82 -7.80
C VAL A 55 2.57 3.41 -6.45
N ILE A 56 1.40 3.02 -5.97
CA ILE A 56 0.94 3.27 -4.61
C ILE A 56 0.77 1.92 -3.94
N ILE A 57 1.60 1.63 -2.94
CA ILE A 57 1.54 0.38 -2.17
C ILE A 57 0.80 0.67 -0.87
N VAL A 58 -0.26 -0.08 -0.60
CA VAL A 58 -1.03 0.02 0.64
C VAL A 58 -0.83 -1.25 1.45
N ASP A 59 -0.39 -1.10 2.69
CA ASP A 59 -0.05 -2.22 3.56
C ASP A 59 -0.38 -1.91 5.02
N ALA A 60 -0.71 -2.96 5.76
CA ALA A 60 -0.81 -2.88 7.21
C ALA A 60 0.60 -2.92 7.81
N VAL A 61 0.88 -2.04 8.76
CA VAL A 61 2.20 -1.89 9.38
C VAL A 61 2.11 -2.01 10.90
N LYS A 62 3.21 -2.41 11.50
CA LYS A 62 3.42 -2.45 12.95
C LYS A 62 4.62 -1.58 13.30
N SER A 63 4.38 -0.32 13.57
CA SER A 63 5.43 0.67 13.86
C SER A 63 5.44 1.16 15.32
N GLY A 64 4.45 0.77 16.11
CA GLY A 64 4.23 1.28 17.45
C GLY A 64 3.38 2.55 17.51
N ALA A 65 2.88 3.03 16.38
CA ALA A 65 1.91 4.12 16.32
C ALA A 65 0.53 3.66 16.84
N GLN A 66 -0.41 4.59 16.94
CA GLN A 66 -1.78 4.26 17.34
C GLN A 66 -2.48 3.50 16.21
N PRO A 67 -3.25 2.44 16.54
CA PRO A 67 -4.02 1.72 15.52
C PRO A 67 -4.90 2.64 14.67
N GLY A 68 -4.86 2.45 13.36
CA GLY A 68 -5.58 3.27 12.40
C GLY A 68 -4.85 4.55 11.96
N GLU A 69 -3.69 4.86 12.53
CA GLU A 69 -2.86 5.94 11.99
C GLU A 69 -2.38 5.60 10.59
N ILE A 70 -2.38 6.60 9.72
CA ILE A 70 -1.98 6.48 8.32
C ILE A 70 -0.62 7.15 8.15
N MET A 71 0.33 6.40 7.60
CA MET A 71 1.65 6.88 7.26
C MET A 71 1.80 6.88 5.75
N LYS A 72 2.39 7.94 5.21
CA LYS A 72 2.64 8.07 3.78
C LYS A 72 4.09 8.44 3.52
N VAL A 73 4.73 7.68 2.64
CA VAL A 73 6.14 7.88 2.28
C VAL A 73 6.28 7.92 0.78
N ASP A 74 6.87 8.99 0.28
CA ASP A 74 7.39 9.03 -1.08
C ASP A 74 8.83 8.51 -1.04
N VAL A 75 9.05 7.32 -1.56
CA VAL A 75 10.31 6.59 -1.41
C VAL A 75 11.47 7.27 -2.11
N LYS A 76 11.20 7.96 -3.22
CA LYS A 76 12.26 8.62 -4.03
C LYS A 76 12.50 10.06 -3.63
N ALA A 77 11.57 10.72 -2.97
CA ALA A 77 11.71 12.10 -2.54
C ALA A 77 12.53 12.26 -1.25
N THR A 78 12.70 11.19 -0.48
CA THR A 78 13.41 11.22 0.81
C THR A 78 14.55 10.21 0.83
N ASN A 79 15.72 10.62 1.35
CA ASN A 79 16.88 9.72 1.52
C ASN A 79 16.85 8.97 2.85
N ASN A 80 16.10 9.46 3.84
CA ASN A 80 15.92 8.84 5.15
C ASN A 80 14.52 8.25 5.24
N HIS A 81 14.42 6.94 5.06
CA HIS A 81 13.17 6.22 5.21
C HIS A 81 13.08 5.62 6.62
N PRO A 82 11.96 5.84 7.35
CA PRO A 82 11.72 5.05 8.53
C PRO A 82 11.64 3.57 8.12
N SER A 83 12.05 2.69 9.01
CA SER A 83 11.86 1.26 8.80
C SER A 83 10.36 0.98 8.76
N ILE A 84 9.84 0.63 7.59
CA ILE A 84 8.45 0.29 7.39
C ILE A 84 8.36 -1.22 7.30
N TYR A 85 7.99 -1.83 8.43
CA TYR A 85 7.74 -3.25 8.46
C TYR A 85 6.27 -3.53 8.27
N SER A 86 5.98 -4.30 7.23
CA SER A 86 4.67 -4.88 7.05
C SER A 86 4.29 -5.73 8.25
N SER A 87 3.00 -5.82 8.56
CA SER A 87 2.51 -6.67 9.66
C SER A 87 2.86 -8.15 9.49
N HIS A 88 3.23 -8.57 8.30
CA HIS A 88 3.67 -9.93 7.97
C HIS A 88 5.18 -10.04 7.69
N GLY A 89 5.98 -9.05 8.08
CA GLY A 89 7.44 -9.12 8.07
C GLY A 89 8.13 -8.77 6.75
N ILE A 90 7.41 -8.32 5.73
CA ILE A 90 8.03 -7.85 4.49
C ILE A 90 8.48 -6.40 4.66
N ASP A 91 9.74 -6.12 4.33
CA ASP A 91 10.24 -4.76 4.20
C ASP A 91 9.99 -4.26 2.78
N VAL A 92 8.95 -3.45 2.63
CA VAL A 92 8.54 -2.91 1.33
C VAL A 92 9.63 -2.02 0.72
N ILE A 93 10.32 -1.22 1.53
CA ILE A 93 11.40 -0.34 1.04
C ILE A 93 12.57 -1.17 0.49
N THR A 94 12.99 -2.21 1.21
CA THR A 94 14.03 -3.12 0.72
C THR A 94 13.59 -3.80 -0.58
N THR A 95 12.33 -4.20 -0.68
CA THR A 95 11.75 -4.76 -1.91
C THR A 95 11.86 -3.79 -3.09
N LEU A 96 11.50 -2.52 -2.88
CA LEU A 96 11.59 -1.50 -3.93
C LEU A 96 13.05 -1.23 -4.35
N LYS A 97 13.97 -1.19 -3.40
CA LYS A 97 15.40 -1.05 -3.69
C LYS A 97 15.94 -2.23 -4.50
N LEU A 98 15.49 -3.43 -4.19
CA LEU A 98 15.84 -4.63 -4.96
C LEU A 98 15.30 -4.51 -6.40
N GLY A 99 14.08 -4.06 -6.56
CA GLY A 99 13.47 -3.82 -7.87
C GLY A 99 14.27 -2.85 -8.73
N GLU A 100 14.75 -1.75 -8.13
CA GLU A 100 15.60 -0.78 -8.83
C GLU A 100 16.92 -1.41 -9.35
N LYS A 101 17.46 -2.39 -8.64
CA LYS A 101 18.66 -3.11 -9.06
C LYS A 101 18.40 -4.15 -10.17
N ILE A 102 17.26 -4.84 -10.09
CA ILE A 102 16.96 -5.98 -10.98
C ILE A 102 16.24 -5.50 -12.25
N PHE A 103 15.26 -4.62 -12.11
CA PHE A 103 14.35 -4.19 -13.18
C PHE A 103 14.62 -2.78 -13.67
N SER A 104 15.44 -2.01 -12.97
CA SER A 104 15.97 -0.71 -13.41
C SER A 104 14.91 0.21 -14.05
N GLU A 105 14.93 0.38 -15.38
CA GLU A 105 14.05 1.29 -16.11
C GLU A 105 12.59 0.85 -16.17
N GLU A 106 12.28 -0.41 -15.85
CA GLU A 106 10.91 -0.90 -15.78
C GLU A 106 10.21 -0.51 -14.49
N MET A 107 10.95 -0.01 -13.49
CA MET A 107 10.41 0.40 -12.21
C MET A 107 9.71 1.76 -12.31
N PRO A 108 8.60 1.95 -11.57
CA PRO A 108 7.93 3.25 -11.49
C PRO A 108 8.86 4.35 -10.98
N LYS A 109 8.78 5.52 -11.59
CA LYS A 109 9.54 6.70 -11.18
C LYS A 109 9.01 7.33 -9.89
N GLU A 110 7.71 7.22 -9.64
CA GLU A 110 7.09 7.60 -8.37
C GLU A 110 6.69 6.35 -7.60
N GLN A 111 7.14 6.27 -6.36
CA GLN A 111 6.89 5.12 -5.49
C GLN A 111 6.39 5.63 -4.14
N ILE A 112 5.12 5.41 -3.88
CA ILE A 112 4.43 5.86 -2.67
C ILE A 112 4.02 4.66 -1.85
N ILE A 113 4.32 4.69 -0.56
CA ILE A 113 3.85 3.69 0.41
C ILE A 113 2.83 4.36 1.32
N ILE A 114 1.68 3.74 1.47
CA ILE A 114 0.67 4.10 2.46
C ILE A 114 0.59 2.96 3.47
N GLY A 115 1.03 3.22 4.68
CA GLY A 115 0.95 2.30 5.81
C GLY A 115 -0.27 2.62 6.67
N ILE A 116 -1.03 1.59 7.03
CA ILE A 116 -2.11 1.69 8.01
C ILE A 116 -1.67 0.93 9.26
N GLU A 117 -1.54 1.63 10.39
CA GLU A 117 -1.15 0.99 11.64
C GLU A 117 -2.20 -0.02 12.08
N ALA A 118 -1.78 -1.28 12.20
CA ALA A 118 -2.64 -2.38 12.57
C ALA A 118 -2.79 -2.50 14.10
N ASP A 119 -3.92 -3.02 14.52
CA ASP A 119 -4.19 -3.41 15.91
C ASP A 119 -4.07 -4.92 16.07
N ASP A 120 -4.88 -5.69 15.36
CA ASP A 120 -4.91 -7.15 15.45
C ASP A 120 -4.58 -7.79 14.10
N VAL A 121 -3.47 -8.52 14.07
CA VAL A 121 -3.01 -9.30 12.90
C VAL A 121 -2.85 -10.78 13.22
N LEU A 122 -3.20 -11.19 14.43
CA LEU A 122 -2.99 -12.55 14.94
C LEU A 122 -4.24 -13.42 14.81
N GLU A 123 -5.42 -12.85 15.08
CA GLU A 123 -6.68 -13.57 14.98
C GLU A 123 -7.08 -13.79 13.52
N TYR A 124 -7.73 -14.92 13.27
CA TYR A 124 -8.33 -15.18 11.96
C TYR A 124 -9.67 -14.47 11.83
N GLY A 125 -9.89 -13.85 10.70
CA GLY A 125 -11.13 -13.14 10.38
C GLY A 125 -10.94 -12.20 9.21
N THR A 126 -12.03 -11.90 8.50
CA THR A 126 -12.00 -11.02 7.33
C THR A 126 -12.31 -9.56 7.65
N ASN A 127 -12.75 -9.27 8.88
CA ASN A 127 -13.08 -7.92 9.32
C ASN A 127 -11.89 -7.28 10.04
N CYS A 128 -11.55 -6.07 9.65
CA CYS A 128 -10.58 -5.26 10.38
C CYS A 128 -11.18 -4.68 11.66
N THR A 129 -10.30 -4.30 12.59
CA THR A 129 -10.70 -3.54 13.79
C THR A 129 -11.26 -2.17 13.39
N SER A 130 -12.07 -1.57 14.28
CA SER A 130 -12.83 -0.36 13.95
C SER A 130 -11.98 0.82 13.49
N ARG A 131 -10.84 1.04 14.12
CA ARG A 131 -9.94 2.15 13.75
C ARG A 131 -9.30 1.92 12.38
N VAL A 132 -8.94 0.68 12.08
CA VAL A 132 -8.38 0.29 10.78
C VAL A 132 -9.44 0.39 9.69
N GLU A 133 -10.70 -0.01 9.96
CA GLU A 133 -11.81 0.17 9.02
C GLU A 133 -12.00 1.63 8.62
N ARG A 134 -11.95 2.56 9.59
CA ARG A 134 -12.01 4.00 9.29
C ARG A 134 -10.84 4.48 8.46
N ALA A 135 -9.63 4.00 8.77
CA ALA A 135 -8.43 4.34 8.02
C ALA A 135 -8.51 3.85 6.56
N ILE A 136 -9.06 2.66 6.33
CA ILE A 136 -9.27 2.12 4.98
C ILE A 136 -10.16 3.07 4.17
N ASP A 137 -11.26 3.55 4.72
CA ASP A 137 -12.15 4.49 4.03
C ASP A 137 -11.46 5.81 3.70
N ILE A 138 -10.65 6.33 4.61
CA ILE A 138 -9.86 7.55 4.40
C ILE A 138 -8.86 7.34 3.24
N VAL A 139 -8.15 6.23 3.23
CA VAL A 139 -7.17 5.91 2.18
C VAL A 139 -7.85 5.75 0.82
N VAL A 140 -8.97 5.05 0.76
CA VAL A 140 -9.75 4.91 -0.49
C VAL A 140 -10.17 6.27 -1.03
N ASN A 141 -10.75 7.13 -0.18
CA ASN A 141 -11.18 8.47 -0.56
C ASN A 141 -10.01 9.30 -1.11
N GLU A 142 -8.88 9.20 -0.46
CA GLU A 142 -7.68 9.91 -0.87
C GLU A 142 -7.17 9.46 -2.23
N ILE A 143 -7.04 8.16 -2.45
CA ILE A 143 -6.60 7.63 -3.74
C ILE A 143 -7.56 8.03 -4.86
N VAL A 144 -8.87 7.98 -4.62
CA VAL A 144 -9.86 8.44 -5.59
C VAL A 144 -9.68 9.93 -5.90
N SER A 145 -9.47 10.76 -4.89
CA SER A 145 -9.23 12.20 -5.08
C SER A 145 -7.96 12.48 -5.89
N MET A 146 -6.90 11.73 -5.65
CA MET A 146 -5.65 11.82 -6.42
C MET A 146 -5.88 11.50 -7.90
N SER A 147 -6.71 10.53 -8.21
CA SER A 147 -6.99 10.12 -9.59
C SER A 147 -7.76 11.17 -10.39
N VAL A 148 -8.57 11.99 -9.72
CA VAL A 148 -9.40 13.02 -10.36
C VAL A 148 -8.63 14.33 -10.54
N SER A 149 -7.79 14.72 -9.58
CA SER A 149 -7.10 16.01 -9.58
C SER A 149 -5.81 16.04 -10.39
N GLY A 150 -5.31 14.88 -10.84
CA GLY A 150 -4.06 14.77 -11.58
C GLY A 150 -2.81 15.13 -10.77
N GLY A 151 -2.95 15.38 -9.48
CA GLY A 151 -1.88 15.77 -8.57
C GLY A 151 -1.93 15.02 -7.25
N ILE A 152 -0.75 14.85 -6.64
CA ILE A 152 -0.63 14.32 -5.30
C ILE A 152 -0.86 15.46 -4.32
N SER A 153 -1.94 15.37 -3.54
CA SER A 153 -2.05 16.16 -2.33
C SER A 153 -1.16 15.50 -1.28
N TYR A 154 -0.09 16.17 -0.89
CA TYR A 154 0.71 15.74 0.25
C TYR A 154 -0.03 16.16 1.53
N PHE A 155 -0.16 15.25 2.46
CA PHE A 155 -0.68 15.56 3.81
C PHE A 155 0.37 16.21 4.65
#